data_166fc8f367a2cc44d4e3d646c48aabcc
#
_entry.id   166fc8f367a2cc44d4e3d646c48aabcc
#
_cell.length_a   1.000
_cell.length_b   1.000
_cell.length_c   1.000
_cell.angle_alpha   90.00
_cell.angle_beta   90.00
_cell.angle_gamma   90.00
#
_symmetry.space_group_name_H-M   'P 1'
#
loop_
_entity.id
_entity.type
_entity.pdbx_description
1 polymer ?
#
loop_
_entity_poly.entity_id
_entity_poly.type
_entity_poly.pdbx_seq_one_letter_code
_entity_poly.pdbx_strand_id
1 'polypeptide(L)'
;GRPLMIISEDVEGEALATLVVNKLRGGLKVVAVKAPGFGDRRKAMLDDIAILTGGQVISEDLGIKLENVKLTDLGSAKRVKVDKENSTIVSGSGKKTDIEARCNQIKQQVDETTSDYDKEKLQERLAKLAGGVAVIKVGGATEVEVKERKDRVEDALNATRAAVEEGIVAGGGCALLYASQDLDTVKVKGDDQKAGVEIVKSALQSPIR
;
A
#
# COMPACT_ATOMS: atom_id res chain seq x y z
N GLY A 1 11.68 25.82 -8.71
CA GLY A 1 12.68 24.78 -8.72
C GLY A 1 12.43 23.62 -7.72
N ARG A 2 11.30 23.62 -6.97
CA ARG A 2 10.94 22.49 -6.06
C ARG A 2 10.29 21.37 -6.88
N PRO A 3 10.55 20.08 -6.54
CA PRO A 3 9.86 18.95 -7.18
C PRO A 3 8.35 19.00 -6.92
N LEU A 4 7.56 18.55 -7.91
CA LEU A 4 6.11 18.48 -7.86
C LEU A 4 5.65 17.02 -7.97
N MET A 5 4.79 16.59 -7.05
CA MET A 5 4.03 15.35 -7.17
C MET A 5 2.57 15.69 -7.47
N ILE A 6 2.03 15.07 -8.49
CA ILE A 6 0.63 15.18 -8.89
C ILE A 6 -0.05 13.86 -8.53
N ILE A 7 -1.11 13.94 -7.75
CA ILE A 7 -1.95 12.78 -7.39
C ILE A 7 -3.35 13.06 -7.96
N SER A 8 -3.74 12.34 -8.99
CA SER A 8 -5.01 12.55 -9.67
C SER A 8 -5.62 11.24 -10.12
N GLU A 9 -6.86 11.26 -10.53
CA GLU A 9 -7.55 10.09 -11.07
C GLU A 9 -6.84 9.56 -12.31
N ASP A 10 -6.51 10.46 -13.23
CA ASP A 10 -5.65 10.17 -14.38
C ASP A 10 -4.90 11.43 -14.85
N VAL A 11 -3.83 11.22 -15.62
CA VAL A 11 -3.10 12.27 -16.33
C VAL A 11 -2.87 11.76 -17.75
N GLU A 12 -3.59 12.32 -18.71
CA GLU A 12 -3.62 11.84 -20.09
C GLU A 12 -3.38 12.95 -21.11
N GLY A 13 -3.27 12.56 -22.37
CA GLY A 13 -3.26 13.47 -23.52
C GLY A 13 -2.17 14.54 -23.46
N GLU A 14 -2.56 15.79 -23.73
CA GLU A 14 -1.65 16.94 -23.80
C GLU A 14 -1.03 17.26 -22.43
N ALA A 15 -1.76 17.03 -21.32
CA ALA A 15 -1.24 17.25 -19.99
C ALA A 15 -0.07 16.32 -19.71
N LEU A 16 -0.20 15.03 -19.99
CA LEU A 16 0.87 14.05 -19.82
C LEU A 16 2.06 14.38 -20.73
N ALA A 17 1.80 14.66 -22.01
CA ALA A 17 2.85 15.02 -22.97
C ALA A 17 3.65 16.25 -22.51
N THR A 18 2.95 17.28 -22.01
CA THR A 18 3.58 18.49 -21.49
C THR A 18 4.46 18.21 -20.27
N LEU A 19 3.99 17.39 -19.33
CA LEU A 19 4.78 17.00 -18.15
C LEU A 19 6.04 16.22 -18.55
N VAL A 20 5.90 15.25 -19.47
CA VAL A 20 7.01 14.42 -19.97
C VAL A 20 8.07 15.28 -20.65
N VAL A 21 7.66 16.15 -21.59
CA VAL A 21 8.59 17.03 -22.32
C VAL A 21 9.34 17.95 -21.37
N ASN A 22 8.65 18.59 -20.42
CA ASN A 22 9.30 19.49 -19.46
C ASN A 22 10.24 18.74 -18.49
N LYS A 23 9.89 17.51 -18.12
CA LYS A 23 10.76 16.64 -17.30
C LYS A 23 12.03 16.26 -18.07
N LEU A 24 11.91 15.82 -19.34
CA LEU A 24 13.04 15.43 -20.17
C LEU A 24 13.98 16.59 -20.47
N ARG A 25 13.45 17.80 -20.64
CA ARG A 25 14.23 19.04 -20.81
C ARG A 25 14.88 19.53 -19.52
N GLY A 26 14.63 18.87 -18.38
CA GLY A 26 15.16 19.28 -17.08
C GLY A 26 14.52 20.54 -16.48
N GLY A 27 13.49 21.10 -17.12
CA GLY A 27 12.80 22.30 -16.64
C GLY A 27 11.88 22.05 -15.45
N LEU A 28 11.34 20.82 -15.34
CA LEU A 28 10.40 20.46 -14.28
C LEU A 28 10.76 19.11 -13.65
N LYS A 29 10.92 19.09 -12.33
CA LYS A 29 11.04 17.85 -11.56
C LYS A 29 9.66 17.40 -11.14
N VAL A 30 9.02 16.52 -11.90
CA VAL A 30 7.63 16.11 -11.69
C VAL A 30 7.47 14.60 -11.70
N VAL A 31 6.52 14.13 -10.90
CA VAL A 31 5.97 12.77 -10.95
C VAL A 31 4.46 12.86 -10.85
N ALA A 32 3.76 12.10 -11.67
CA ALA A 32 2.32 11.92 -11.60
C ALA A 32 2.00 10.48 -11.19
N VAL A 33 1.08 10.30 -10.27
CA VAL A 33 0.63 9.01 -9.77
C VAL A 33 -0.90 8.98 -9.72
N LYS A 34 -1.48 7.79 -9.89
CA LYS A 34 -2.92 7.59 -9.76
C LYS A 34 -3.35 7.74 -8.30
N ALA A 35 -4.47 8.40 -8.08
CA ALA A 35 -5.09 8.52 -6.78
C ALA A 35 -5.54 7.14 -6.28
N PRO A 36 -5.32 6.83 -4.98
CA PRO A 36 -5.66 5.54 -4.41
C PRO A 36 -7.18 5.39 -4.24
N GLY A 37 -7.67 4.17 -4.43
CA GLY A 37 -9.09 3.84 -4.23
C GLY A 37 -10.02 4.29 -5.34
N PHE A 38 -11.33 4.20 -5.10
CA PHE A 38 -12.39 4.55 -6.05
C PHE A 38 -13.53 5.28 -5.33
N GLY A 39 -14.29 6.12 -6.06
CA GLY A 39 -15.47 6.82 -5.56
C GLY A 39 -15.20 7.63 -4.28
N ASP A 40 -16.10 7.54 -3.31
CA ASP A 40 -16.01 8.30 -2.04
C ASP A 40 -14.79 7.90 -1.21
N ARG A 41 -14.34 6.65 -1.32
CA ARG A 41 -13.11 6.21 -0.66
C ARG A 41 -11.89 6.93 -1.23
N ARG A 42 -11.83 7.16 -2.54
CA ARG A 42 -10.77 7.94 -3.18
C ARG A 42 -10.77 9.38 -2.65
N LYS A 43 -11.95 10.01 -2.58
CA LYS A 43 -12.08 11.37 -2.02
C LYS A 43 -11.55 11.41 -0.59
N ALA A 44 -11.97 10.48 0.26
CA ALA A 44 -11.53 10.40 1.65
C ALA A 44 -10.02 10.19 1.80
N MET A 45 -9.40 9.37 0.94
CA MET A 45 -7.95 9.16 0.95
C MET A 45 -7.18 10.37 0.44
N LEU A 46 -7.70 11.10 -0.53
CA LEU A 46 -7.11 12.36 -0.99
C LEU A 46 -7.19 13.43 0.10
N ASP A 47 -8.30 13.52 0.84
CA ASP A 47 -8.43 14.40 2.01
C ASP A 47 -7.40 14.05 3.10
N ASP A 48 -7.19 12.76 3.36
CA ASP A 48 -6.17 12.30 4.32
C ASP A 48 -4.76 12.76 3.90
N ILE A 49 -4.43 12.66 2.60
CA ILE A 49 -3.16 13.13 2.05
C ILE A 49 -3.05 14.65 2.14
N ALA A 50 -4.12 15.38 1.84
CA ALA A 50 -4.16 16.85 1.92
C ALA A 50 -3.91 17.32 3.36
N ILE A 51 -4.58 16.72 4.34
CA ILE A 51 -4.38 17.03 5.77
C ILE A 51 -2.95 16.69 6.20
N LEU A 52 -2.42 15.53 5.79
CA LEU A 52 -1.06 15.11 6.13
C LEU A 52 -0.01 16.08 5.58
N THR A 53 -0.24 16.64 4.40
CA THR A 53 0.72 17.49 3.70
C THR A 53 0.48 18.99 3.90
N GLY A 54 -0.65 19.36 4.52
CA GLY A 54 -1.04 20.76 4.75
C GLY A 54 -1.51 21.46 3.49
N GLY A 55 -2.02 20.71 2.52
CA GLY A 55 -2.65 21.23 1.31
C GLY A 55 -4.17 21.05 1.33
N GLN A 56 -4.79 21.16 0.15
CA GLN A 56 -6.21 20.89 -0.02
C GLN A 56 -6.46 20.03 -1.27
N VAL A 57 -7.57 19.31 -1.27
CA VAL A 57 -8.04 18.58 -2.45
C VAL A 57 -8.61 19.56 -3.46
N ILE A 58 -8.15 19.47 -4.69
CA ILE A 58 -8.65 20.27 -5.81
C ILE A 58 -9.74 19.44 -6.48
N SER A 59 -10.99 19.88 -6.34
CA SER A 59 -12.15 19.20 -6.91
C SER A 59 -13.18 20.21 -7.36
N GLU A 60 -13.78 19.96 -8.51
CA GLU A 60 -14.90 20.78 -9.01
C GLU A 60 -16.13 20.65 -8.11
N ASP A 61 -16.35 19.51 -7.46
CA ASP A 61 -17.41 19.30 -6.47
C ASP A 61 -17.30 20.31 -5.29
N LEU A 62 -16.06 20.72 -4.97
CA LEU A 62 -15.78 21.74 -3.96
C LEU A 62 -15.76 23.18 -4.53
N GLY A 63 -16.11 23.35 -5.80
CA GLY A 63 -16.09 24.62 -6.49
C GLY A 63 -14.69 25.15 -6.84
N ILE A 64 -13.66 24.31 -6.72
CA ILE A 64 -12.27 24.68 -6.99
C ILE A 64 -11.90 24.22 -8.39
N LYS A 65 -11.70 25.19 -9.30
CA LYS A 65 -11.20 24.91 -10.66
C LYS A 65 -9.67 24.91 -10.67
N LEU A 66 -9.08 24.00 -11.48
CA LEU A 66 -7.61 23.88 -11.63
C LEU A 66 -6.93 25.21 -12.00
N GLU A 67 -7.60 26.04 -12.80
CA GLU A 67 -7.11 27.37 -13.23
C GLU A 67 -6.86 28.34 -12.07
N ASN A 68 -7.59 28.17 -10.97
CA ASN A 68 -7.56 29.05 -9.81
C ASN A 68 -6.61 28.56 -8.70
N VAL A 69 -5.96 27.40 -8.89
CA VAL A 69 -5.07 26.79 -7.88
C VAL A 69 -3.81 27.63 -7.70
N LYS A 70 -3.53 27.98 -6.45
CA LYS A 70 -2.34 28.72 -6.04
C LYS A 70 -1.33 27.79 -5.41
N LEU A 71 -0.07 28.22 -5.35
CA LEU A 71 0.98 27.48 -4.67
C LEU A 71 0.70 27.29 -3.17
N THR A 72 -0.09 28.15 -2.57
CA THR A 72 -0.51 28.06 -1.17
C THR A 72 -1.51 26.94 -0.91
N ASP A 73 -2.18 26.45 -1.94
CA ASP A 73 -3.18 25.40 -1.86
C ASP A 73 -2.54 24.01 -1.92
N LEU A 74 -1.27 23.98 -2.35
CA LEU A 74 -0.52 22.73 -2.48
C LEU A 74 0.05 22.29 -1.13
N GLY A 75 -0.05 21.01 -0.87
CA GLY A 75 0.64 20.38 0.25
C GLY A 75 2.15 20.29 0.03
N SER A 76 2.88 20.00 1.09
CA SER A 76 4.32 19.77 1.01
C SER A 76 4.79 18.64 1.93
N ALA A 77 5.90 18.02 1.59
CA ALA A 77 6.52 16.97 2.38
C ALA A 77 8.04 17.05 2.30
N LYS A 78 8.73 16.53 3.31
CA LYS A 78 10.20 16.50 3.34
C LYS A 78 10.77 15.58 2.26
N ARG A 79 10.12 14.45 1.99
CA ARG A 79 10.52 13.48 0.99
C ARG A 79 9.31 12.75 0.42
N VAL A 80 9.36 12.47 -0.88
CA VAL A 80 8.44 11.57 -1.54
C VAL A 80 9.26 10.50 -2.27
N LYS A 81 8.91 9.24 -2.08
CA LYS A 81 9.48 8.10 -2.82
C LYS A 81 8.35 7.47 -3.63
N VAL A 82 8.58 7.28 -4.90
CA VAL A 82 7.63 6.64 -5.82
C VAL A 82 8.35 5.49 -6.51
N ASP A 83 7.79 4.32 -6.46
CA ASP A 83 8.19 3.14 -7.22
C ASP A 83 6.99 2.61 -8.03
N LYS A 84 7.12 1.43 -8.61
CA LYS A 84 6.07 0.84 -9.47
C LYS A 84 4.78 0.53 -8.70
N GLU A 85 4.91 0.11 -7.46
CA GLU A 85 3.82 -0.41 -6.64
C GLU A 85 3.35 0.63 -5.60
N ASN A 86 4.28 1.47 -5.11
CA ASN A 86 4.03 2.28 -3.94
C ASN A 86 4.46 3.75 -4.11
N SER A 87 3.70 4.62 -3.47
CA SER A 87 4.05 6.01 -3.27
C SER A 87 4.09 6.33 -1.79
N THR A 88 5.27 6.72 -1.28
CA THR A 88 5.48 6.98 0.14
C THR A 88 5.76 8.45 0.38
N ILE A 89 4.93 9.10 1.20
CA ILE A 89 5.09 10.49 1.62
C ILE A 89 5.66 10.48 3.03
N VAL A 90 6.83 11.10 3.22
CA VAL A 90 7.54 11.14 4.51
C VAL A 90 7.57 12.56 5.03
N SER A 91 7.12 12.76 6.26
CA SER A 91 7.10 14.05 6.96
C SER A 91 6.36 15.11 6.16
N GLY A 92 5.06 14.95 6.00
CA GLY A 92 4.16 15.96 5.48
C GLY A 92 4.17 17.21 6.39
N SER A 93 3.84 18.37 5.82
CA SER A 93 3.85 19.65 6.52
C SER A 93 2.51 20.00 7.17
N GLY A 94 1.57 19.04 7.24
CA GLY A 94 0.28 19.21 7.89
C GLY A 94 0.43 19.49 9.39
N LYS A 95 -0.53 20.22 9.95
CA LYS A 95 -0.55 20.52 11.37
C LYS A 95 -0.88 19.26 12.17
N LYS A 96 -0.14 19.00 13.24
CA LYS A 96 -0.35 17.84 14.09
C LYS A 96 -1.79 17.77 14.65
N THR A 97 -2.34 18.92 15.02
CA THR A 97 -3.72 19.05 15.51
C THR A 97 -4.76 18.58 14.49
N ASP A 98 -4.57 18.92 13.22
CA ASP A 98 -5.51 18.58 12.16
C ASP A 98 -5.41 17.08 11.82
N ILE A 99 -4.19 16.53 11.85
CA ILE A 99 -3.94 15.09 11.67
C ILE A 99 -4.58 14.30 12.84
N GLU A 100 -4.42 14.75 14.08
CA GLU A 100 -5.02 14.11 15.26
C GLU A 100 -6.55 14.17 15.22
N ALA A 101 -7.12 15.31 14.82
CA ALA A 101 -8.56 15.47 14.62
C ALA A 101 -9.09 14.50 13.55
N ARG A 102 -8.38 14.36 12.43
CA ARG A 102 -8.73 13.40 11.38
C ARG A 102 -8.64 11.96 11.85
N CYS A 103 -7.60 11.60 12.59
CA CYS A 103 -7.47 10.27 13.20
C CYS A 103 -8.65 9.96 14.12
N ASN A 104 -9.09 10.91 14.93
CA ASN A 104 -10.23 10.73 15.83
C ASN A 104 -11.54 10.57 15.05
N GLN A 105 -11.73 11.33 13.97
CA GLN A 105 -12.87 11.18 13.07
C GLN A 105 -12.93 9.77 12.45
N ILE A 106 -11.79 9.26 11.98
CA ILE A 106 -11.73 7.91 11.40
C ILE A 106 -12.01 6.85 12.48
N LYS A 107 -11.52 7.02 13.71
CA LYS A 107 -11.83 6.12 14.83
C LYS A 107 -13.33 6.04 15.12
N GLN A 108 -14.01 7.18 15.14
CA GLN A 108 -15.46 7.21 15.30
C GLN A 108 -16.16 6.44 14.18
N GLN A 109 -15.74 6.61 12.92
CA GLN A 109 -16.29 5.85 11.80
C GLN A 109 -16.04 4.34 11.93
N VAL A 110 -14.89 3.92 12.47
CA VAL A 110 -14.59 2.51 12.77
C VAL A 110 -15.56 1.94 13.80
N ASP A 111 -15.91 2.74 14.82
CA ASP A 111 -16.82 2.29 15.88
C ASP A 111 -18.29 2.29 15.43
N GLU A 112 -18.68 3.18 14.52
CA GLU A 112 -20.04 3.33 14.01
C GLU A 112 -20.37 2.34 12.89
N THR A 113 -19.38 1.86 12.14
CA THR A 113 -19.64 0.98 10.99
C THR A 113 -20.00 -0.43 11.43
N THR A 114 -21.02 -1.01 10.78
CA THR A 114 -21.45 -2.41 10.96
C THR A 114 -20.85 -3.37 9.93
N SER A 115 -20.13 -2.83 8.94
CA SER A 115 -19.49 -3.60 7.86
C SER A 115 -18.05 -3.92 8.24
N ASP A 116 -17.72 -5.21 8.37
CA ASP A 116 -16.35 -5.66 8.66
C ASP A 116 -15.35 -5.19 7.60
N TYR A 117 -15.77 -5.19 6.33
CA TYR A 117 -14.95 -4.71 5.22
C TYR A 117 -14.66 -3.21 5.33
N ASP A 118 -15.66 -2.37 5.63
CA ASP A 118 -15.44 -0.94 5.79
C ASP A 118 -14.60 -0.64 7.03
N LYS A 119 -14.81 -1.41 8.09
CA LYS A 119 -14.01 -1.33 9.32
C LYS A 119 -12.53 -1.58 9.03
N GLU A 120 -12.21 -2.64 8.29
CA GLU A 120 -10.84 -2.95 7.86
C GLU A 120 -10.23 -1.79 7.05
N LYS A 121 -10.97 -1.25 6.07
CA LYS A 121 -10.49 -0.15 5.23
C LYS A 121 -10.31 1.17 5.99
N LEU A 122 -11.15 1.44 6.97
CA LEU A 122 -10.98 2.58 7.87
C LEU A 122 -9.76 2.40 8.79
N GLN A 123 -9.52 1.20 9.30
CA GLN A 123 -8.33 0.88 10.10
C GLN A 123 -7.04 1.02 9.29
N GLU A 124 -7.02 0.58 8.01
CA GLU A 124 -5.88 0.82 7.11
C GLU A 124 -5.58 2.31 6.94
N ARG A 125 -6.60 3.15 6.74
CA ARG A 125 -6.43 4.61 6.64
C ARG A 125 -5.89 5.21 7.93
N LEU A 126 -6.44 4.80 9.06
CA LEU A 126 -5.99 5.23 10.38
C LEU A 126 -4.52 4.88 10.62
N ALA A 127 -4.10 3.66 10.28
CA ALA A 127 -2.73 3.22 10.40
C ALA A 127 -1.75 4.04 9.55
N LYS A 128 -2.15 4.41 8.32
CA LYS A 128 -1.33 5.26 7.44
C LYS A 128 -1.16 6.68 7.97
N LEU A 129 -2.18 7.24 8.62
CA LEU A 129 -2.14 8.60 9.19
C LEU A 129 -1.42 8.64 10.55
N ALA A 130 -1.77 7.70 11.46
CA ALA A 130 -1.30 7.70 12.83
C ALA A 130 0.06 6.99 13.01
N GLY A 131 0.33 5.95 12.19
CA GLY A 131 1.50 5.10 12.35
C GLY A 131 2.80 5.69 11.82
N GLY A 132 2.73 6.68 10.95
CA GLY A 132 3.90 7.25 10.29
C GLY A 132 4.59 6.26 9.34
N VAL A 133 5.82 6.62 8.93
CA VAL A 133 6.65 5.80 8.04
C VAL A 133 7.96 5.45 8.75
N ALA A 134 8.18 4.16 8.97
CA ALA A 134 9.47 3.66 9.43
C ALA A 134 10.47 3.60 8.26
N VAL A 135 11.66 4.13 8.46
CA VAL A 135 12.74 4.09 7.46
C VAL A 135 13.87 3.22 7.97
N ILE A 136 14.03 2.05 7.39
CA ILE A 136 15.16 1.16 7.66
C ILE A 136 16.30 1.54 6.71
N LYS A 137 17.41 2.04 7.27
CA LYS A 137 18.61 2.37 6.50
C LYS A 137 19.52 1.15 6.44
N VAL A 138 19.75 0.65 5.24
CA VAL A 138 20.62 -0.50 4.99
C VAL A 138 21.95 -0.01 4.45
N GLY A 139 23.05 -0.55 4.97
CA GLY A 139 24.41 -0.24 4.53
C GLY A 139 25.23 -1.51 4.30
N GLY A 140 26.35 -1.38 3.61
CA GLY A 140 27.33 -2.45 3.34
C GLY A 140 28.61 -1.87 2.77
N ALA A 141 29.63 -2.69 2.66
CA ALA A 141 30.95 -2.32 2.13
C ALA A 141 30.92 -2.15 0.59
N THR A 142 30.02 -2.85 -0.09
CA THR A 142 29.86 -2.82 -1.54
C THR A 142 28.40 -2.60 -1.94
N GLU A 143 28.17 -2.13 -3.17
CA GLU A 143 26.83 -1.93 -3.71
C GLU A 143 26.04 -3.27 -3.78
N VAL A 144 26.73 -4.37 -4.12
CA VAL A 144 26.14 -5.69 -4.18
C VAL A 144 25.66 -6.13 -2.79
N GLU A 145 26.46 -5.93 -1.76
CA GLU A 145 26.10 -6.26 -0.38
C GLU A 145 24.90 -5.42 0.11
N VAL A 146 24.89 -4.12 -0.21
CA VAL A 146 23.76 -3.25 0.11
C VAL A 146 22.48 -3.73 -0.54
N LYS A 147 22.56 -4.11 -1.82
CA LYS A 147 21.42 -4.64 -2.56
C LYS A 147 20.90 -5.95 -1.95
N GLU A 148 21.79 -6.90 -1.67
CA GLU A 148 21.43 -8.18 -1.04
C GLU A 148 20.73 -7.98 0.32
N ARG A 149 21.28 -7.12 1.16
CA ARG A 149 20.68 -6.80 2.46
C ARG A 149 19.32 -6.12 2.31
N LYS A 150 19.19 -5.19 1.34
CA LYS A 150 17.91 -4.55 1.04
C LYS A 150 16.88 -5.59 0.62
N ASP A 151 17.21 -6.47 -0.30
CA ASP A 151 16.31 -7.51 -0.81
C ASP A 151 15.86 -8.46 0.33
N ARG A 152 16.78 -8.82 1.23
CA ARG A 152 16.49 -9.62 2.43
C ARG A 152 15.54 -8.92 3.42
N VAL A 153 15.69 -7.60 3.62
CA VAL A 153 14.78 -6.80 4.45
C VAL A 153 13.41 -6.68 3.79
N GLU A 154 13.37 -6.52 2.48
CA GLU A 154 12.12 -6.43 1.72
C GLU A 154 11.34 -7.75 1.74
N ASP A 155 12.03 -8.88 1.63
CA ASP A 155 11.46 -10.23 1.77
C ASP A 155 10.86 -10.42 3.18
N ALA A 156 11.61 -10.09 4.23
CA ALA A 156 11.13 -10.16 5.60
C ALA A 156 9.91 -9.24 5.84
N LEU A 157 9.87 -8.06 5.22
CA LEU A 157 8.74 -7.14 5.30
C LEU A 157 7.48 -7.73 4.66
N ASN A 158 7.63 -8.33 3.47
CA ASN A 158 6.50 -8.96 2.76
C ASN A 158 5.96 -10.16 3.54
N ALA A 159 6.85 -11.02 4.07
CA ALA A 159 6.47 -12.14 4.92
C ALA A 159 5.75 -11.67 6.19
N THR A 160 6.22 -10.59 6.82
CA THR A 160 5.58 -10.02 8.01
C THR A 160 4.19 -9.46 7.72
N ARG A 161 4.00 -8.79 6.58
CA ARG A 161 2.68 -8.30 6.16
C ARG A 161 1.71 -9.45 5.95
N ALA A 162 2.13 -10.47 5.20
CA ALA A 162 1.31 -11.66 4.98
C ALA A 162 0.93 -12.35 6.31
N ALA A 163 1.87 -12.44 7.25
CA ALA A 163 1.61 -13.01 8.56
C ALA A 163 0.61 -12.20 9.40
N VAL A 164 0.61 -10.88 9.29
CA VAL A 164 -0.36 -10.01 9.97
C VAL A 164 -1.75 -10.11 9.34
N GLU A 165 -1.82 -10.21 8.01
CA GLU A 165 -3.08 -10.24 7.27
C GLU A 165 -3.75 -11.62 7.29
N GLU A 166 -2.99 -12.70 7.14
CA GLU A 166 -3.49 -14.05 6.94
C GLU A 166 -3.17 -15.02 8.09
N GLY A 167 -2.33 -14.60 9.04
CA GLY A 167 -1.83 -15.47 10.12
C GLY A 167 -0.61 -16.31 9.69
N ILE A 168 -0.28 -17.29 10.52
CA ILE A 168 0.89 -18.16 10.33
C ILE A 168 0.52 -19.62 10.43
N VAL A 169 1.28 -20.46 9.76
CA VAL A 169 1.25 -21.92 9.85
C VAL A 169 2.64 -22.47 10.16
N ALA A 170 2.73 -23.75 10.56
CA ALA A 170 4.01 -24.40 10.78
C ALA A 170 4.84 -24.42 9.47
N GLY A 171 6.09 -23.95 9.54
CA GLY A 171 7.01 -23.90 8.41
C GLY A 171 7.69 -25.24 8.10
N GLY A 172 8.65 -25.20 7.15
CA GLY A 172 9.48 -26.37 6.81
C GLY A 172 8.71 -27.55 6.21
N GLY A 173 7.55 -27.32 5.60
CA GLY A 173 6.70 -28.39 5.05
C GLY A 173 5.80 -29.06 6.09
N CYS A 174 5.90 -28.72 7.39
CA CYS A 174 5.13 -29.37 8.46
C CYS A 174 3.63 -29.17 8.31
N ALA A 175 3.15 -27.97 7.88
CA ALA A 175 1.74 -27.71 7.67
C ALA A 175 1.13 -28.68 6.64
N LEU A 176 1.85 -28.95 5.54
CA LEU A 176 1.43 -29.89 4.51
C LEU A 176 1.43 -31.34 5.00
N LEU A 177 2.41 -31.68 5.85
CA LEU A 177 2.47 -33.01 6.46
C LEU A 177 1.27 -33.23 7.41
N TYR A 178 0.93 -32.24 8.22
CA TYR A 178 -0.26 -32.32 9.09
C TYR A 178 -1.54 -32.41 8.27
N ALA A 179 -1.71 -31.56 7.26
CA ALA A 179 -2.85 -31.60 6.35
C ALA A 179 -2.99 -32.95 5.62
N SER A 180 -1.87 -33.66 5.37
CA SER A 180 -1.91 -34.98 4.73
C SER A 180 -2.64 -36.05 5.57
N GLN A 181 -2.73 -35.86 6.89
CA GLN A 181 -3.46 -36.78 7.78
C GLN A 181 -4.98 -36.65 7.61
N ASP A 182 -5.47 -35.45 7.27
CA ASP A 182 -6.89 -35.22 7.05
C ASP A 182 -7.40 -35.93 5.79
N LEU A 183 -6.51 -36.26 4.85
CA LEU A 183 -6.87 -37.01 3.63
C LEU A 183 -7.34 -38.44 3.94
N ASP A 184 -6.99 -39.00 5.09
CA ASP A 184 -7.50 -40.33 5.52
C ASP A 184 -8.99 -40.30 5.85
N THR A 185 -9.56 -39.12 6.10
CA THR A 185 -10.98 -38.94 6.38
C THR A 185 -11.84 -38.66 5.15
N VAL A 186 -11.20 -38.44 3.98
CA VAL A 186 -11.89 -38.09 2.73
C VAL A 186 -12.62 -39.31 2.20
N LYS A 187 -13.96 -39.17 2.10
CA LYS A 187 -14.82 -40.22 1.55
C LYS A 187 -14.73 -40.22 0.02
N VAL A 188 -14.20 -41.28 -0.55
CA VAL A 188 -14.04 -41.47 -1.99
C VAL A 188 -14.94 -42.57 -2.51
N LYS A 189 -15.37 -42.46 -3.76
CA LYS A 189 -16.19 -43.45 -4.48
C LYS A 189 -15.34 -44.06 -5.60
N GLY A 190 -14.92 -45.30 -5.40
CA GLY A 190 -14.16 -46.06 -6.40
C GLY A 190 -12.62 -45.96 -6.28
N ASP A 191 -11.96 -46.85 -7.00
CA ASP A 191 -10.50 -47.03 -6.91
C ASP A 191 -9.72 -45.89 -7.53
N ASP A 192 -10.24 -45.25 -8.59
CA ASP A 192 -9.57 -44.11 -9.25
C ASP A 192 -9.49 -42.89 -8.34
N GLN A 193 -10.56 -42.58 -7.60
CA GLN A 193 -10.56 -41.48 -6.64
C GLN A 193 -9.64 -41.80 -5.46
N LYS A 194 -9.57 -43.05 -5.02
CA LYS A 194 -8.65 -43.50 -3.97
C LYS A 194 -7.20 -43.30 -4.43
N ALA A 195 -6.87 -43.74 -5.63
CA ALA A 195 -5.53 -43.52 -6.21
C ALA A 195 -5.19 -42.02 -6.31
N GLY A 196 -6.14 -41.17 -6.66
CA GLY A 196 -5.95 -39.71 -6.67
C GLY A 196 -5.62 -39.14 -5.31
N VAL A 197 -6.31 -39.57 -4.26
CA VAL A 197 -6.03 -39.16 -2.86
C VAL A 197 -4.63 -39.60 -2.42
N GLU A 198 -4.22 -40.83 -2.74
CA GLU A 198 -2.89 -41.35 -2.40
C GLU A 198 -1.78 -40.56 -3.12
N ILE A 199 -1.99 -40.16 -4.38
CA ILE A 199 -1.04 -39.32 -5.12
C ILE A 199 -0.87 -37.98 -4.42
N VAL A 200 -1.98 -37.32 -4.05
CA VAL A 200 -1.94 -36.03 -3.34
C VAL A 200 -1.28 -36.18 -1.98
N LYS A 201 -1.61 -37.22 -1.22
CA LYS A 201 -0.99 -37.50 0.08
C LYS A 201 0.52 -37.67 -0.04
N SER A 202 0.99 -38.40 -1.05
CA SER A 202 2.42 -38.54 -1.35
C SER A 202 3.10 -37.24 -1.74
N ALA A 203 2.42 -36.41 -2.55
CA ALA A 203 2.95 -35.11 -2.99
C ALA A 203 3.10 -34.13 -1.83
N LEU A 204 2.15 -34.09 -0.88
CA LEU A 204 2.20 -33.21 0.30
C LEU A 204 3.40 -33.48 1.22
N GLN A 205 4.00 -34.67 1.14
CA GLN A 205 5.20 -35.03 1.92
C GLN A 205 6.50 -34.52 1.26
N SER A 206 6.47 -34.13 -0.02
CA SER A 206 7.67 -33.77 -0.78
C SER A 206 8.43 -32.57 -0.20
N PRO A 207 7.77 -31.47 0.25
CA PRO A 207 8.48 -30.29 0.75
C PRO A 207 9.27 -30.53 2.06
N ILE A 208 8.96 -31.59 2.83
CA ILE A 208 9.66 -31.90 4.09
C ILE A 208 10.82 -32.93 3.91
N ARG A 209 10.88 -33.57 2.77
CA ARG A 209 11.93 -34.51 2.42
C ARG A 209 13.18 -33.83 1.88
#